data_742a1d9255b8f58196c97fe87d46f44d
#
_entry.id   742a1d9255b8f58196c97fe87d46f44d
#
_cell.length_a   1.000
_cell.length_b   1.000
_cell.length_c   1.000
_cell.angle_alpha   90.00
_cell.angle_beta   90.00
_cell.angle_gamma   90.00
#
_symmetry.space_group_name_H-M   'P 1'
#
loop_
_entity.id
_entity.type
_entity.pdbx_description
1 polymer ?
#
loop_
_entity_poly.entity_id
_entity_poly.type
_entity_poly.pdbx_seq_one_letter_code
_entity_poly.pdbx_strand_id
1 'polypeptide(L)' 'MNIAPSEARWFKSSRSTSGSDCIEVAYLDKGRVGVRDSKNPTGPALVFTPTEWDAFTAGIQNGEFNRPS' A
#
# COMPACT_ATOMS: atom_id res chain seq x y z
N MET A 1 -19.88 2.33 -5.86
CA MET A 1 -19.61 3.40 -4.90
C MET A 1 -18.13 3.70 -4.88
N ASN A 2 -17.76 4.95 -5.06
CA ASN A 2 -16.35 5.34 -5.09
C ASN A 2 -15.90 5.71 -3.69
N ILE A 3 -14.77 5.14 -3.28
CA ILE A 3 -14.14 5.48 -2.01
C ILE A 3 -12.90 6.28 -2.34
N ALA A 4 -12.91 7.56 -1.98
CA ALA A 4 -11.72 8.39 -2.16
C ALA A 4 -10.63 7.95 -1.18
N PRO A 5 -9.36 8.12 -1.54
CA PRO A 5 -8.29 7.75 -0.61
C PRO A 5 -8.40 8.43 0.75
N SER A 6 -8.93 9.64 0.79
CA SER A 6 -9.13 10.34 2.07
C SER A 6 -10.24 9.74 2.93
N GLU A 7 -11.12 8.95 2.34
CA GLU A 7 -12.25 8.34 3.04
C GLU A 7 -12.01 6.86 3.33
N ALA A 8 -10.92 6.30 2.82
CA ALA A 8 -10.63 4.89 2.96
C ALA A 8 -10.14 4.58 4.37
N ARG A 9 -10.28 3.32 4.77
CA ARG A 9 -9.73 2.84 6.03
C ARG A 9 -8.29 2.42 5.80
N TRP A 10 -7.38 3.19 6.33
CA TRP A 10 -5.96 2.91 6.20
C TRP A 10 -5.49 2.08 7.39
N PHE A 11 -4.68 1.08 7.13
CA PHE A 11 -4.11 0.26 8.19
C PHE A 11 -2.61 0.08 7.93
N LYS A 12 -1.85 -0.11 9.00
CA LYS A 12 -0.41 -0.31 8.89
C LYS A 12 -0.12 -1.77 8.56
N SER A 13 0.89 -1.98 7.73
CA SER A 13 1.35 -3.33 7.46
C SER A 13 1.87 -3.97 8.74
N SER A 14 1.54 -5.25 8.94
CA SER A 14 2.04 -6.00 10.08
C SER A 14 3.55 -6.24 10.02
N ARG A 15 4.15 -5.96 8.87
CA ARG A 15 5.59 -6.09 8.70
C ARG A 15 6.35 -4.83 9.07
N SER A 16 5.67 -3.76 9.43
CA SER A 16 6.29 -2.52 9.88
C SER A 16 6.74 -2.70 11.32
N THR A 17 7.98 -3.06 11.51
CA THR A 17 8.48 -3.38 12.85
C THR A 17 9.24 -2.26 13.52
N SER A 18 9.77 -1.32 12.78
CA SER A 18 10.62 -0.29 13.35
C SER A 18 9.86 0.89 13.93
N GLY A 19 8.62 1.07 13.55
CA GLY A 19 7.81 2.19 14.04
C GLY A 19 8.15 3.54 13.44
N SER A 20 9.29 3.69 12.80
CA SER A 20 9.68 4.98 12.24
C SER A 20 9.34 5.11 10.75
N ASP A 21 9.35 4.01 10.03
CA ASP A 21 9.05 4.00 8.60
C ASP A 21 7.90 3.05 8.34
N CYS A 22 6.69 3.57 8.46
CA CYS A 22 5.50 2.76 8.33
C CYS A 22 4.78 3.07 7.02
N ILE A 23 4.34 2.02 6.36
CA ILE A 23 3.52 2.13 5.18
C ILE A 23 2.10 1.76 5.55
N GLU A 24 1.15 2.56 5.12
CA GLU A 24 -0.26 2.28 5.30
C GLU A 24 -0.87 1.85 3.98
N VAL A 25 -1.82 0.93 4.07
CA VAL A 25 -2.50 0.36 2.92
C VAL A 25 -3.99 0.52 3.14
N ALA A 26 -4.74 0.77 2.08
CA ALA A 26 -6.20 0.80 2.14
C ALA A 26 -6.78 0.11 0.93
N TYR A 27 -7.86 -0.62 1.13
CA TYR A 27 -8.62 -1.20 0.03
C TYR A 27 -9.65 -0.18 -0.43
N LEU A 28 -9.60 0.14 -1.69
CA LEU A 28 -10.48 1.13 -2.29
C LEU A 28 -11.58 0.43 -3.09
N ASP A 29 -12.44 1.21 -3.71
CA ASP A 29 -13.49 0.66 -4.55
C ASP A 29 -12.91 -0.05 -5.79
N LYS A 30 -13.70 -0.93 -6.39
CA LYS A 30 -13.34 -1.65 -7.62
C LYS A 30 -12.05 -2.47 -7.47
N GLY A 31 -11.74 -2.92 -6.25
CA GLY A 31 -10.57 -3.74 -5.99
C GLY A 31 -9.25 -3.01 -6.03
N ARG A 32 -9.26 -1.70 -6.13
CA ARG A 32 -8.03 -0.92 -6.13
C ARG A 32 -7.43 -0.87 -4.73
N VAL A 33 -6.13 -0.65 -4.66
CA VAL A 33 -5.40 -0.62 -3.40
C VAL A 33 -4.59 0.68 -3.34
N GLY A 34 -4.70 1.38 -2.21
CA GLY A 34 -3.91 2.58 -1.97
C GLY A 34 -2.75 2.29 -1.03
N VAL A 35 -1.64 2.98 -1.24
CA VAL A 35 -0.45 2.87 -0.40
C VAL A 35 0.05 4.27 -0.11
N ARG A 36 0.34 4.56 1.16
CA ARG A 36 0.84 5.88 1.54
C ARG A 36 1.82 5.77 2.70
N ASP A 37 2.56 6.86 2.93
CA ASP A 37 3.45 6.97 4.08
C ASP A 37 2.63 7.38 5.31
N SER A 38 2.72 6.62 6.38
CA SER A 38 1.98 6.91 7.61
C SER A 38 2.42 8.22 8.25
N LYS A 39 3.63 8.66 7.99
CA LYS A 39 4.13 9.93 8.52
C LYS A 39 3.59 11.14 7.78
N ASN A 40 3.01 10.92 6.63
CA ASN A 40 2.48 12.00 5.81
C ASN A 40 1.10 11.61 5.29
N PRO A 41 0.13 11.47 6.19
CA PRO A 41 -1.19 10.95 5.82
C PRO A 41 -1.97 11.86 4.86
N THR A 42 -1.62 13.14 4.81
CA THR A 42 -2.25 14.08 3.87
C THR A 42 -1.47 14.22 2.58
N GLY A 43 -0.33 13.54 2.47
CA GLY A 43 0.47 13.56 1.26
C GLY A 43 -0.12 12.66 0.18
N PRO A 44 0.55 12.58 -0.97
CA PRO A 44 0.05 11.76 -2.07
C PRO A 44 0.07 10.29 -1.72
N ALA A 45 -0.91 9.56 -2.24
CA ALA A 45 -0.97 8.12 -2.13
C ALA A 45 -0.82 7.50 -3.52
N LEU A 46 -0.18 6.34 -3.58
CA LEU A 46 -0.14 5.54 -4.80
C LEU A 46 -1.39 4.69 -4.85
N VAL A 47 -2.00 4.61 -6.02
CA VAL A 47 -3.20 3.80 -6.20
C VAL A 47 -2.91 2.76 -7.27
N PHE A 48 -3.15 1.51 -6.94
CA PHE A 48 -2.91 0.36 -7.81
C PHE A 48 -4.23 -0.24 -8.26
N THR A 49 -4.31 -0.65 -9.53
CA THR A 49 -5.40 -1.49 -9.98
C THR A 49 -5.25 -2.89 -9.38
N PRO A 50 -6.32 -3.71 -9.38
CA PRO A 50 -6.19 -5.08 -8.88
C PRO A 50 -5.10 -5.88 -9.59
N THR A 51 -5.00 -5.74 -10.90
CA THR A 51 -3.99 -6.46 -11.67
C THR A 51 -2.59 -6.00 -11.31
N GLU A 52 -2.39 -4.69 -11.19
CA GLU A 52 -1.10 -4.14 -10.78
C GLU A 52 -0.70 -4.60 -9.38
N TRP A 53 -1.67 -4.59 -8.47
CA TRP A 53 -1.42 -5.00 -7.10
C TRP A 53 -1.05 -6.48 -7.02
N ASP A 54 -1.77 -7.32 -7.77
CA ASP A 54 -1.49 -8.75 -7.79
C ASP A 54 -0.09 -9.04 -8.34
N ALA A 55 0.28 -8.35 -9.41
CA ALA A 55 1.62 -8.53 -10.00
C ALA A 55 2.71 -8.06 -9.05
N PHE A 56 2.50 -6.94 -8.39
CA PHE A 56 3.47 -6.39 -7.46
C PHE A 56 3.68 -7.31 -6.26
N THR A 57 2.60 -7.80 -5.66
CA THR A 57 2.70 -8.66 -4.49
C THR A 57 3.28 -10.03 -4.86
N ALA A 58 2.97 -10.55 -6.04
CA ALA A 58 3.59 -11.79 -6.50
C ALA A 58 5.10 -11.61 -6.66
N GLY A 59 5.54 -10.46 -7.19
CA GLY A 59 6.96 -10.18 -7.30
C GLY A 59 7.64 -10.12 -5.94
N ILE A 60 7.00 -9.54 -4.96
CA ILE A 60 7.53 -9.50 -3.59
C ILE A 60 7.69 -10.90 -3.04
N GLN A 61 6.69 -11.76 -3.20
CA GLN A 61 6.72 -13.13 -2.71
C GLN A 61 7.82 -13.95 -3.38
N ASN A 62 8.11 -13.64 -4.64
CA ASN A 62 9.16 -14.34 -5.38
C ASN A 62 10.55 -13.73 -5.16
N GLY A 63 10.67 -12.71 -4.36
CA GLY A 63 11.94 -12.08 -4.07
C GLY A 63 12.47 -11.16 -5.15
N GLU A 64 11.65 -10.80 -6.13
CA GLU A 64 12.12 -9.96 -7.25
C GLU A 64 12.51 -8.56 -6.81
N PHE A 65 11.93 -8.05 -5.73
CA PHE A 65 12.16 -6.70 -5.26
C PHE A 65 12.98 -6.65 -3.98
N ASN A 66 13.67 -7.72 -3.65
CA ASN A 66 14.54 -7.71 -2.47
C ASN A 66 15.69 -6.73 -2.69
N ARG A 67 15.96 -5.96 -1.64
CA ARG A 67 17.06 -5.00 -1.73
C ARG A 67 18.40 -5.75 -1.80
N PRO A 68 19.34 -5.23 -2.58
CA PRO A 68 20.60 -5.94 -2.84
C PRO A 68 21.58 -5.79 -1.69
N SER A 69 21.30 -5.66 -0.56
CA SER A 69 22.29 -5.66 0.48
C SER A 69 21.87 -6.35 1.70
#